data_8f3f0a000bc45adf430b94721e649dad
#
_entry.id   8f3f0a000bc45adf430b94721e649dad
#
_cell.length_a   1.000
_cell.length_b   1.000
_cell.length_c   1.000
_cell.angle_alpha   90.00
_cell.angle_beta   90.00
_cell.angle_gamma   90.00
#
_symmetry.space_group_name_H-M   'P 1'
#
loop_
_entity.id
_entity.type
_entity.pdbx_description
1 polymer ?
#
loop_
_entity_poly.entity_id
_entity_poly.type
_entity_poly.pdbx_seq_one_letter_code
_entity_poly.pdbx_strand_id
1 'polypeptide(L)'
;MFERIILTRLSAFEEDNKIFIKQQFGFKSKHSTTQQILRITEKASLAFNHNKSLGLVLLDLRKAYDSVWHNGLIHKMNKLKYPSYLIKLIISFLKDRKAFVSVNKSHSFIFRILAGVPQGSVMAPHLFNLFINDIPIPPDGELALFADDTAYFIEADSAKFSFIKHKLVSGLKAFKSFFQNWKIFLNDNKTEFIIFTRSTKMIQKFQNDQIVLDNISLTWKSHVRYLGVYLDTKLLFKHHINVVLSKAKSIAYSPLYSLLKRNSGVSIDSKIRIYKAIIRPIIAYACPIFINCAKTNFKKLETFQNKLLRQILGIKWDDFVSNDKVHAEAKTPPFREFALKLTNRFYTSCDSHTNDLISNLGQYNYDSLDFHLKHRLPKPSVM
;
A
#
# COMPACT_ATOMS: atom_id res chain seq x y z
N MET A 1 20.09 -17.14 -11.20
CA MET A 1 21.37 -16.41 -11.25
C MET A 1 21.45 -15.48 -12.46
N PHE A 2 21.24 -15.99 -13.66
CA PHE A 2 21.35 -15.24 -14.94
C PHE A 2 20.43 -13.99 -14.99
N GLU A 3 19.15 -14.12 -14.64
CA GLU A 3 18.21 -12.97 -14.59
C GLU A 3 18.69 -11.84 -13.67
N ARG A 4 19.33 -12.17 -12.54
CA ARG A 4 19.87 -11.14 -11.62
C ARG A 4 21.01 -10.35 -12.24
N ILE A 5 21.87 -11.00 -13.03
CA ILE A 5 22.98 -10.34 -13.73
C ILE A 5 22.42 -9.35 -14.78
N ILE A 6 21.41 -9.77 -15.54
CA ILE A 6 20.75 -8.87 -16.50
C ILE A 6 20.08 -7.70 -15.77
N LEU A 7 19.35 -7.99 -14.69
CA LEU A 7 18.67 -6.97 -13.90
C LEU A 7 19.65 -5.94 -13.32
N THR A 8 20.82 -6.37 -12.82
CA THR A 8 21.85 -5.45 -12.33
C THR A 8 22.32 -4.48 -13.44
N ARG A 9 22.49 -4.98 -14.67
CA ARG A 9 22.89 -4.14 -15.82
C ARG A 9 21.78 -3.19 -16.27
N LEU A 10 20.52 -3.65 -16.26
CA LEU A 10 19.36 -2.79 -16.51
C LEU A 10 19.28 -1.68 -15.47
N SER A 11 19.34 -2.04 -14.20
CA SER A 11 19.23 -1.08 -13.10
C SER A 11 20.36 -0.04 -13.11
N ALA A 12 21.59 -0.42 -13.41
CA ALA A 12 22.71 0.52 -13.55
C ALA A 12 22.43 1.56 -14.65
N PHE A 13 22.02 1.10 -15.85
CA PHE A 13 21.67 2.00 -16.95
C PHE A 13 20.51 2.94 -16.57
N GLU A 14 19.51 2.45 -15.88
CA GLU A 14 18.31 3.19 -15.48
C GLU A 14 18.56 4.22 -14.40
N GLU A 15 19.45 3.93 -13.45
CA GLU A 15 19.90 4.87 -12.42
C GLU A 15 20.71 6.00 -13.04
N ASP A 16 21.67 5.69 -13.91
CA ASP A 16 22.51 6.67 -14.61
C ASP A 16 21.68 7.62 -15.47
N ASN A 17 20.63 7.11 -16.11
CA ASN A 17 19.77 7.90 -17.02
C ASN A 17 18.47 8.39 -16.37
N LYS A 18 18.24 8.15 -15.07
CA LYS A 18 17.05 8.55 -14.31
C LYS A 18 15.74 8.15 -15.01
N ILE A 19 15.68 6.92 -15.52
CA ILE A 19 14.59 6.42 -16.36
C ILE A 19 13.24 6.39 -15.62
N PHE A 20 13.22 5.89 -14.36
CA PHE A 20 11.98 5.69 -13.65
C PHE A 20 11.41 6.95 -13.02
N ILE A 21 10.10 7.14 -13.20
CA ILE A 21 9.35 8.20 -12.52
C ILE A 21 9.41 8.03 -11.00
N LYS A 22 9.40 9.16 -10.29
CA LYS A 22 9.49 9.21 -8.82
C LYS A 22 8.29 8.59 -8.11
N GLN A 23 7.14 8.54 -8.77
CA GLN A 23 5.85 8.06 -8.27
C GLN A 23 5.77 6.54 -8.14
N GLN A 24 6.61 5.78 -8.87
CA GLN A 24 6.63 4.31 -8.78
C GLN A 24 7.49 3.85 -7.61
N PHE A 25 6.84 3.19 -6.62
CA PHE A 25 7.53 2.64 -5.44
C PHE A 25 7.65 1.10 -5.47
N GLY A 26 6.79 0.43 -6.25
CA GLY A 26 6.79 -1.02 -6.34
C GLY A 26 8.10 -1.59 -6.88
N PHE A 27 8.63 -2.61 -6.22
CA PHE A 27 9.85 -3.32 -6.60
C PHE A 27 11.11 -2.45 -6.72
N LYS A 28 11.12 -1.28 -6.09
CA LYS A 28 12.31 -0.43 -5.97
C LYS A 28 12.98 -0.60 -4.61
N SER A 29 14.31 -0.60 -4.62
CA SER A 29 15.10 -0.61 -3.38
C SER A 29 14.76 0.56 -2.48
N LYS A 30 14.75 0.35 -1.15
CA LYS A 30 14.44 1.35 -0.12
C LYS A 30 13.03 1.97 -0.20
N HIS A 31 12.16 1.48 -1.09
CA HIS A 31 10.77 1.89 -1.18
C HIS A 31 9.85 0.86 -0.49
N SER A 32 8.75 1.32 0.10
CA SER A 32 7.80 0.47 0.82
C SER A 32 6.35 0.86 0.59
N THR A 33 5.44 -0.09 0.82
CA THR A 33 3.98 0.15 0.80
C THR A 33 3.58 1.24 1.80
N THR A 34 4.19 1.24 3.00
CA THR A 34 3.90 2.23 4.04
C THR A 34 4.21 3.65 3.59
N GLN A 35 5.33 3.88 2.90
CA GLN A 35 5.68 5.19 2.34
C GLN A 35 4.63 5.66 1.32
N GLN A 36 4.18 4.75 0.44
CA GLN A 36 3.20 5.11 -0.59
C GLN A 36 1.83 5.43 -0.01
N ILE A 37 1.36 4.65 0.98
CA ILE A 37 0.09 4.93 1.64
C ILE A 37 0.19 6.25 2.42
N LEU A 38 1.34 6.48 3.07
CA LEU A 38 1.55 7.67 3.89
C LEU A 38 1.48 8.95 3.06
N ARG A 39 2.02 8.97 1.84
CA ARG A 39 1.87 10.11 0.90
C ARG A 39 0.40 10.52 0.74
N ILE A 40 -0.49 9.55 0.55
CA ILE A 40 -1.93 9.81 0.39
C ILE A 40 -2.56 10.29 1.71
N THR A 41 -2.27 9.60 2.82
CA THR A 41 -2.89 9.90 4.11
C THR A 41 -2.39 11.20 4.72
N GLU A 42 -1.12 11.56 4.54
CA GLU A 42 -0.59 12.87 4.93
C GLU A 42 -1.23 13.99 4.13
N LYS A 43 -1.30 13.84 2.81
CA LYS A 43 -1.95 14.82 1.93
C LYS A 43 -3.41 15.03 2.33
N ALA A 44 -4.15 13.93 2.60
CA ALA A 44 -5.53 14.01 3.07
C ALA A 44 -5.65 14.68 4.44
N SER A 45 -4.74 14.38 5.38
CA SER A 45 -4.73 14.99 6.71
C SER A 45 -4.40 16.48 6.66
N LEU A 46 -3.47 16.89 5.79
CA LEU A 46 -3.17 18.31 5.55
C LEU A 46 -4.35 19.03 4.88
N ALA A 47 -4.99 18.39 3.90
CA ALA A 47 -6.19 18.92 3.28
C ALA A 47 -7.29 19.20 4.33
N PHE A 48 -7.49 18.31 5.29
CA PHE A 48 -8.45 18.52 6.38
C PHE A 48 -8.12 19.76 7.22
N ASN A 49 -6.84 20.02 7.49
CA ASN A 49 -6.41 21.17 8.26
C ASN A 49 -6.63 22.51 7.53
N HIS A 50 -6.73 22.46 6.20
CA HIS A 50 -7.01 23.61 5.34
C HIS A 50 -8.46 23.66 4.81
N ASN A 51 -9.40 22.95 5.46
CA ASN A 51 -10.80 22.83 5.02
C ASN A 51 -10.97 22.33 3.58
N LYS A 52 -10.03 21.54 3.11
CA LYS A 52 -10.06 20.91 1.80
C LYS A 52 -10.44 19.43 1.89
N SER A 53 -10.74 18.85 0.76
CA SER A 53 -11.03 17.43 0.59
C SER A 53 -10.10 16.83 -0.44
N LEU A 54 -9.82 15.53 -0.32
CA LEU A 54 -8.99 14.81 -1.27
C LEU A 54 -9.82 13.67 -1.88
N GLY A 55 -9.99 13.72 -3.21
CA GLY A 55 -10.60 12.62 -3.96
C GLY A 55 -9.52 11.63 -4.38
N LEU A 56 -9.77 10.34 -4.18
CA LEU A 56 -8.87 9.24 -4.53
C LEU A 56 -9.59 8.21 -5.38
N VAL A 57 -8.99 7.83 -6.50
CA VAL A 57 -9.39 6.67 -7.31
C VAL A 57 -8.29 5.62 -7.26
N LEU A 58 -8.67 4.38 -6.96
CA LEU A 58 -7.81 3.20 -7.05
C LEU A 58 -8.13 2.48 -8.34
N LEU A 59 -7.17 2.39 -9.25
CA LEU A 59 -7.31 1.74 -10.55
C LEU A 59 -6.76 0.31 -10.45
N ASP A 60 -7.60 -0.68 -10.74
CA ASP A 60 -7.21 -2.10 -10.80
C ASP A 60 -6.96 -2.51 -12.26
N LEU A 61 -5.77 -3.03 -12.54
CA LEU A 61 -5.40 -3.47 -13.88
C LEU A 61 -5.69 -4.97 -14.05
N ARG A 62 -6.40 -5.35 -15.12
CA ARG A 62 -6.70 -6.75 -15.41
C ARG A 62 -5.41 -7.47 -15.85
N LYS A 63 -5.04 -8.52 -15.12
CA LYS A 63 -3.90 -9.40 -15.50
C LYS A 63 -2.66 -8.59 -15.90
N ALA A 64 -2.28 -7.59 -15.09
CA ALA A 64 -1.25 -6.61 -15.41
C ALA A 64 0.03 -7.24 -16.00
N TYR A 65 0.57 -8.25 -15.32
CA TYR A 65 1.78 -8.95 -15.75
C TYR A 65 1.58 -9.79 -17.02
N ASP A 66 0.39 -10.37 -17.21
CA ASP A 66 0.08 -11.23 -18.36
C ASP A 66 -0.29 -10.41 -19.62
N SER A 67 -0.60 -9.11 -19.43
CA SER A 67 -1.02 -8.22 -20.53
C SER A 67 0.12 -7.39 -21.14
N VAL A 68 1.34 -7.47 -20.63
CA VAL A 68 2.47 -6.68 -21.15
C VAL A 68 2.69 -7.00 -22.62
N TRP A 69 2.44 -6.02 -23.49
CA TRP A 69 2.65 -6.14 -24.93
C TRP A 69 4.14 -6.10 -25.26
N HIS A 70 4.70 -7.23 -25.71
CA HIS A 70 6.14 -7.39 -25.95
C HIS A 70 6.71 -6.33 -26.90
N ASN A 71 6.08 -6.13 -28.07
CA ASN A 71 6.56 -5.11 -29.02
C ASN A 71 6.45 -3.70 -28.46
N GLY A 72 5.43 -3.42 -27.65
CA GLY A 72 5.27 -2.14 -26.95
C GLY A 72 6.38 -1.92 -25.92
N LEU A 73 6.75 -2.93 -25.14
CA LEU A 73 7.87 -2.88 -24.20
C LEU A 73 9.19 -2.61 -24.94
N ILE A 74 9.46 -3.35 -26.02
CA ILE A 74 10.68 -3.17 -26.83
C ILE A 74 10.70 -1.78 -27.48
N HIS A 75 9.55 -1.30 -27.97
CA HIS A 75 9.45 0.07 -28.50
C HIS A 75 9.84 1.12 -27.43
N LYS A 76 9.33 0.98 -26.17
CA LYS A 76 9.70 1.87 -25.06
C LYS A 76 11.19 1.81 -24.73
N MET A 77 11.78 0.62 -24.70
CA MET A 77 13.22 0.44 -24.47
C MET A 77 14.06 1.16 -25.56
N ASN A 78 13.67 1.02 -26.85
CA ASN A 78 14.32 1.74 -27.94
C ASN A 78 14.19 3.26 -27.80
N LYS A 79 12.98 3.75 -27.48
CA LYS A 79 12.72 5.20 -27.26
C LYS A 79 13.55 5.75 -26.10
N LEU A 80 13.75 4.97 -25.05
CA LEU A 80 14.58 5.31 -23.88
C LEU A 80 16.08 5.06 -24.12
N LYS A 81 16.47 4.68 -25.34
CA LYS A 81 17.87 4.48 -25.78
C LYS A 81 18.62 3.43 -24.95
N TYR A 82 17.94 2.35 -24.56
CA TYR A 82 18.64 1.24 -23.92
C TYR A 82 19.72 0.64 -24.85
N PRO A 83 20.84 0.17 -24.30
CA PRO A 83 21.88 -0.50 -25.07
C PRO A 83 21.30 -1.68 -25.87
N SER A 84 21.67 -1.79 -27.15
CA SER A 84 21.10 -2.79 -28.07
C SER A 84 21.27 -4.23 -27.58
N TYR A 85 22.37 -4.54 -26.88
CA TYR A 85 22.57 -5.86 -26.32
C TYR A 85 21.57 -6.20 -25.21
N LEU A 86 21.17 -5.24 -24.36
CA LEU A 86 20.13 -5.44 -23.35
C LEU A 86 18.78 -5.68 -24.01
N ILE A 87 18.43 -4.89 -25.03
CA ILE A 87 17.18 -5.07 -25.77
C ILE A 87 17.13 -6.46 -26.39
N LYS A 88 18.23 -6.92 -27.03
CA LYS A 88 18.33 -8.29 -27.62
C LYS A 88 18.14 -9.38 -26.57
N LEU A 89 18.71 -9.21 -25.37
CA LEU A 89 18.52 -10.14 -24.25
C LEU A 89 17.05 -10.21 -23.81
N ILE A 90 16.38 -9.07 -23.68
CA ILE A 90 14.95 -9.03 -23.32
C ILE A 90 14.08 -9.64 -24.42
N ILE A 91 14.37 -9.37 -25.69
CA ILE A 91 13.67 -10.01 -26.81
C ILE A 91 13.82 -11.55 -26.71
N SER A 92 15.03 -12.06 -26.52
CA SER A 92 15.28 -13.48 -26.35
C SER A 92 14.56 -14.09 -25.14
N PHE A 93 14.50 -13.35 -24.03
CA PHE A 93 13.80 -13.77 -22.82
C PHE A 93 12.29 -13.90 -23.01
N LEU A 94 11.68 -13.05 -23.83
CA LEU A 94 10.24 -13.02 -24.07
C LEU A 94 9.80 -13.87 -25.26
N LYS A 95 10.71 -14.21 -26.17
CA LYS A 95 10.41 -14.92 -27.43
C LYS A 95 10.15 -16.41 -27.22
N ASP A 96 9.27 -16.97 -28.05
CA ASP A 96 8.97 -18.39 -28.19
C ASP A 96 8.59 -19.11 -26.88
N ARG A 97 8.01 -18.36 -25.94
CA ARG A 97 7.52 -18.92 -24.68
C ARG A 97 6.31 -19.80 -24.93
N LYS A 98 6.31 -20.95 -24.25
CA LYS A 98 5.23 -21.94 -24.29
C LYS A 98 4.81 -22.30 -22.90
N ALA A 99 3.55 -22.65 -22.72
CA ALA A 99 2.99 -23.13 -21.45
C ALA A 99 1.99 -24.25 -21.67
N PHE A 100 1.74 -25.00 -20.62
CA PHE A 100 0.64 -25.93 -20.50
C PHE A 100 0.08 -25.87 -19.08
N VAL A 101 -1.16 -26.28 -18.89
CA VAL A 101 -1.80 -26.37 -17.57
C VAL A 101 -1.71 -27.80 -17.08
N SER A 102 -1.29 -28.00 -15.82
CA SER A 102 -1.24 -29.30 -15.16
C SER A 102 -2.19 -29.32 -13.97
N VAL A 103 -3.13 -30.28 -13.98
CA VAL A 103 -4.09 -30.51 -12.90
C VAL A 103 -4.17 -32.02 -12.62
N ASN A 104 -3.92 -32.44 -11.40
CA ASN A 104 -4.02 -33.85 -10.97
C ASN A 104 -3.28 -34.83 -11.93
N LYS A 105 -2.06 -34.49 -12.33
CA LYS A 105 -1.21 -35.27 -13.32
C LYS A 105 -1.72 -35.26 -14.76
N SER A 106 -2.82 -34.62 -15.09
CA SER A 106 -3.28 -34.39 -16.45
C SER A 106 -2.72 -33.07 -16.99
N HIS A 107 -2.34 -33.06 -18.27
CA HIS A 107 -1.76 -31.90 -18.93
C HIS A 107 -2.63 -31.44 -20.07
N SER A 108 -2.79 -30.11 -20.23
CA SER A 108 -3.39 -29.52 -21.42
C SER A 108 -2.43 -29.65 -22.62
N PHE A 109 -2.91 -29.35 -23.82
CA PHE A 109 -2.03 -29.09 -24.95
C PHE A 109 -1.10 -27.90 -24.68
N ILE A 110 0.06 -27.88 -25.33
CA ILE A 110 1.04 -26.80 -25.26
C ILE A 110 0.55 -25.63 -26.09
N PHE A 111 0.49 -24.43 -25.50
CA PHE A 111 0.13 -23.21 -26.21
C PHE A 111 1.25 -22.15 -26.13
N ARG A 112 1.29 -21.24 -27.11
CA ARG A 112 2.26 -20.15 -27.16
C ARG A 112 1.79 -18.97 -26.28
N ILE A 113 2.74 -18.32 -25.59
CA ILE A 113 2.51 -17.09 -24.82
C ILE A 113 2.94 -15.91 -25.70
N LEU A 114 1.96 -15.11 -26.16
CA LEU A 114 2.16 -13.99 -27.07
C LEU A 114 2.29 -12.62 -26.38
N ALA A 115 1.97 -12.56 -25.10
CA ALA A 115 2.05 -11.35 -24.28
C ALA A 115 2.43 -11.73 -22.84
N GLY A 116 2.74 -10.73 -22.04
CA GLY A 116 3.02 -10.87 -20.61
C GLY A 116 4.47 -11.21 -20.30
N VAL A 117 4.82 -10.93 -19.05
CA VAL A 117 6.12 -11.23 -18.45
C VAL A 117 5.98 -12.42 -17.50
N PRO A 118 7.02 -13.30 -17.39
CA PRO A 118 6.89 -14.53 -16.61
C PRO A 118 6.68 -14.25 -15.12
N GLN A 119 5.52 -14.63 -14.58
CA GLN A 119 5.27 -14.57 -13.14
C GLN A 119 6.25 -15.48 -12.38
N GLY A 120 6.87 -14.96 -11.32
CA GLY A 120 7.93 -15.64 -10.57
C GLY A 120 9.35 -15.39 -11.05
N SER A 121 9.54 -14.76 -12.22
CA SER A 121 10.83 -14.25 -12.68
C SER A 121 11.26 -13.03 -11.86
N VAL A 122 12.56 -12.89 -11.62
CA VAL A 122 13.14 -11.71 -10.95
C VAL A 122 13.01 -10.44 -11.81
N MET A 123 13.03 -10.59 -13.15
CA MET A 123 12.93 -9.47 -14.10
C MET A 123 11.48 -9.02 -14.34
N ALA A 124 10.48 -9.89 -14.16
CA ALA A 124 9.10 -9.58 -14.54
C ALA A 124 8.53 -8.32 -13.90
N PRO A 125 8.68 -8.09 -12.57
CA PRO A 125 8.20 -6.85 -11.94
C PRO A 125 8.90 -5.61 -12.50
N HIS A 126 10.17 -5.72 -12.81
CA HIS A 126 10.98 -4.64 -13.34
C HIS A 126 10.54 -4.27 -14.77
N LEU A 127 10.34 -5.27 -15.65
CA LEU A 127 9.85 -5.06 -17.00
C LEU A 127 8.43 -4.49 -17.02
N PHE A 128 7.58 -4.90 -16.08
CA PHE A 128 6.25 -4.31 -15.91
C PHE A 128 6.35 -2.82 -15.50
N ASN A 129 7.18 -2.49 -14.52
CA ASN A 129 7.41 -1.11 -14.11
C ASN A 129 7.92 -0.24 -15.28
N LEU A 130 8.82 -0.78 -16.10
CA LEU A 130 9.30 -0.11 -17.31
C LEU A 130 8.17 0.10 -18.33
N PHE A 131 7.28 -0.91 -18.47
CA PHE A 131 6.17 -0.85 -19.41
C PHE A 131 5.14 0.22 -19.07
N ILE A 132 4.92 0.51 -17.77
CA ILE A 132 3.97 1.56 -17.33
C ILE A 132 4.65 2.90 -16.98
N ASN A 133 5.97 3.01 -17.19
CA ASN A 133 6.75 4.13 -16.67
C ASN A 133 6.36 5.51 -17.26
N ASP A 134 5.81 5.54 -18.44
CA ASP A 134 5.35 6.76 -19.13
C ASP A 134 3.83 7.01 -18.94
N ILE A 135 3.24 6.47 -17.88
CA ILE A 135 1.85 6.74 -17.49
C ILE A 135 1.68 8.27 -17.31
N PRO A 136 0.64 8.89 -17.89
CA PRO A 136 0.43 10.32 -17.78
C PRO A 136 0.20 10.74 -16.31
N ILE A 137 0.78 11.86 -15.93
CA ILE A 137 0.51 12.50 -14.64
C ILE A 137 -0.36 13.73 -14.92
N PRO A 138 -1.67 13.67 -14.64
CA PRO A 138 -2.56 14.81 -14.88
C PRO A 138 -2.11 16.02 -14.05
N PRO A 139 -2.12 17.24 -14.63
CA PRO A 139 -1.50 18.42 -14.01
C PRO A 139 -2.15 18.86 -12.69
N ASP A 140 -3.42 18.50 -12.48
CA ASP A 140 -4.17 18.89 -11.28
C ASP A 140 -4.21 17.78 -10.20
N GLY A 141 -3.44 16.73 -10.38
CA GLY A 141 -3.47 15.59 -9.46
C GLY A 141 -2.12 14.95 -9.25
N GLU A 142 -2.10 14.04 -8.33
CA GLU A 142 -0.92 13.25 -7.98
C GLU A 142 -1.16 11.77 -8.26
N LEU A 143 -0.09 11.08 -8.57
CA LEU A 143 -0.06 9.66 -8.86
C LEU A 143 0.74 8.92 -7.78
N ALA A 144 0.23 7.78 -7.35
CA ALA A 144 0.93 6.88 -6.45
C ALA A 144 0.89 5.46 -7.05
N LEU A 145 2.05 4.95 -7.46
CA LEU A 145 2.20 3.66 -8.12
C LEU A 145 2.94 2.68 -7.21
N PHE A 146 2.41 1.49 -7.10
CA PHE A 146 3.09 0.38 -6.46
C PHE A 146 2.91 -0.88 -7.31
N ALA A 147 3.79 -1.08 -8.26
CA ALA A 147 3.64 -2.03 -9.37
C ALA A 147 2.35 -1.74 -10.17
N ASP A 148 1.42 -2.67 -10.20
CA ASP A 148 0.11 -2.55 -10.83
C ASP A 148 -0.93 -1.78 -10.01
N ASP A 149 -0.75 -1.69 -8.69
CA ASP A 149 -1.61 -0.87 -7.83
C ASP A 149 -1.41 0.62 -8.15
N THR A 150 -2.38 1.20 -8.84
CA THR A 150 -2.35 2.60 -9.30
C THR A 150 -3.38 3.42 -8.53
N ALA A 151 -2.92 4.47 -7.84
CA ALA A 151 -3.76 5.42 -7.14
C ALA A 151 -3.59 6.81 -7.73
N TYR A 152 -4.70 7.46 -8.09
CA TYR A 152 -4.76 8.84 -8.55
C TYR A 152 -5.57 9.68 -7.57
N PHE A 153 -5.03 10.80 -7.13
CA PHE A 153 -5.70 11.65 -6.15
C PHE A 153 -5.53 13.13 -6.45
N ILE A 154 -6.56 13.89 -6.08
CA ILE A 154 -6.62 15.34 -6.22
C ILE A 154 -7.08 16.00 -4.94
N GLU A 155 -6.56 17.19 -4.68
CA GLU A 155 -6.98 18.05 -3.59
C GLU A 155 -7.81 19.21 -4.10
N ALA A 156 -8.90 19.54 -3.43
CA ALA A 156 -9.69 20.73 -3.70
C ALA A 156 -10.45 21.21 -2.47
N ASP A 157 -10.94 22.45 -2.56
CA ASP A 157 -11.82 23.04 -1.55
C ASP A 157 -13.03 22.14 -1.28
N SER A 158 -13.35 21.90 -0.01
CA SER A 158 -14.47 21.05 0.41
C SER A 158 -15.83 21.57 -0.05
N ALA A 159 -15.97 22.84 -0.42
CA ALA A 159 -17.19 23.39 -0.98
C ALA A 159 -17.37 23.07 -2.49
N LYS A 160 -16.29 22.71 -3.20
CA LYS A 160 -16.24 22.56 -4.65
C LYS A 160 -16.42 21.11 -5.11
N PHE A 161 -17.57 20.51 -4.83
CA PHE A 161 -17.92 19.14 -5.24
C PHE A 161 -17.74 18.88 -6.75
N SER A 162 -18.36 19.71 -7.58
CA SER A 162 -18.31 19.56 -9.04
C SER A 162 -16.90 19.66 -9.61
N PHE A 163 -16.04 20.47 -8.98
CA PHE A 163 -14.65 20.59 -9.37
C PHE A 163 -13.88 19.29 -9.11
N ILE A 164 -14.01 18.70 -7.91
CA ILE A 164 -13.36 17.40 -7.60
C ILE A 164 -13.81 16.33 -8.61
N LYS A 165 -15.12 16.23 -8.84
CA LYS A 165 -15.68 15.27 -9.81
C LYS A 165 -15.11 15.49 -11.21
N HIS A 166 -15.12 16.72 -11.71
CA HIS A 166 -14.61 17.06 -13.04
C HIS A 166 -13.12 16.72 -13.20
N LYS A 167 -12.28 17.07 -12.23
CA LYS A 167 -10.84 16.80 -12.27
C LYS A 167 -10.52 15.31 -12.20
N LEU A 168 -11.25 14.54 -11.38
CA LEU A 168 -11.12 13.07 -11.35
C LEU A 168 -11.48 12.45 -12.71
N VAL A 169 -12.59 12.87 -13.31
CA VAL A 169 -13.00 12.41 -14.64
C VAL A 169 -11.96 12.75 -15.71
N SER A 170 -11.41 13.97 -15.69
CA SER A 170 -10.36 14.38 -16.62
C SER A 170 -9.11 13.50 -16.51
N GLY A 171 -8.64 13.23 -15.29
CA GLY A 171 -7.51 12.33 -15.06
C GLY A 171 -7.79 10.91 -15.55
N LEU A 172 -8.98 10.39 -15.24
CA LEU A 172 -9.40 9.05 -15.70
C LEU A 172 -9.44 8.93 -17.22
N LYS A 173 -9.84 9.97 -17.94
CA LYS A 173 -9.78 10.00 -19.42
C LYS A 173 -8.35 9.85 -19.94
N ALA A 174 -7.40 10.55 -19.32
CA ALA A 174 -5.99 10.45 -19.70
C ALA A 174 -5.44 9.03 -19.47
N PHE A 175 -5.75 8.43 -18.33
CA PHE A 175 -5.36 7.03 -18.05
C PHE A 175 -6.01 6.04 -19.00
N LYS A 176 -7.31 6.20 -19.30
CA LYS A 176 -8.02 5.32 -20.23
C LYS A 176 -7.38 5.33 -21.61
N SER A 177 -7.08 6.52 -22.15
CA SER A 177 -6.37 6.67 -23.43
C SER A 177 -4.99 6.00 -23.40
N PHE A 178 -4.22 6.22 -22.34
CA PHE A 178 -2.92 5.58 -22.15
C PHE A 178 -3.04 4.05 -22.14
N PHE A 179 -3.94 3.51 -21.33
CA PHE A 179 -4.12 2.06 -21.20
C PHE A 179 -4.58 1.41 -22.51
N GLN A 180 -5.50 2.05 -23.24
CA GLN A 180 -5.94 1.58 -24.54
C GLN A 180 -4.79 1.51 -25.55
N ASN A 181 -3.96 2.58 -25.64
CA ASN A 181 -2.81 2.62 -26.53
C ASN A 181 -1.77 1.52 -26.24
N TRP A 182 -1.59 1.19 -24.96
CA TRP A 182 -0.62 0.17 -24.53
C TRP A 182 -1.24 -1.20 -24.31
N LYS A 183 -2.51 -1.42 -24.71
CA LYS A 183 -3.25 -2.70 -24.56
C LYS A 183 -3.33 -3.18 -23.12
N ILE A 184 -3.44 -2.25 -22.19
CA ILE A 184 -3.69 -2.52 -20.78
C ILE A 184 -5.19 -2.37 -20.52
N PHE A 185 -5.78 -3.26 -19.75
CA PHE A 185 -7.21 -3.25 -19.48
C PHE A 185 -7.49 -2.91 -18.02
N LEU A 186 -8.37 -1.94 -17.81
CA LEU A 186 -8.91 -1.65 -16.48
C LEU A 186 -9.92 -2.72 -16.07
N ASN A 187 -9.96 -2.98 -14.78
CA ASN A 187 -11.00 -3.77 -14.15
C ASN A 187 -12.05 -2.84 -13.55
N ASP A 188 -13.07 -2.53 -14.32
CA ASP A 188 -14.12 -1.56 -13.95
C ASP A 188 -14.81 -1.92 -12.63
N ASN A 189 -15.00 -3.22 -12.37
CA ASN A 189 -15.67 -3.71 -11.17
C ASN A 189 -14.83 -3.58 -9.89
N LYS A 190 -13.51 -3.47 -10.02
CA LYS A 190 -12.57 -3.34 -8.90
C LYS A 190 -11.97 -1.95 -8.77
N THR A 191 -12.23 -1.07 -9.74
CA THR A 191 -11.81 0.32 -9.65
C THR A 191 -12.70 1.03 -8.63
N GLU A 192 -12.09 1.53 -7.56
CA GLU A 192 -12.80 2.11 -6.41
C GLU A 192 -12.52 3.60 -6.27
N PHE A 193 -13.51 4.33 -5.77
CA PHE A 193 -13.42 5.76 -5.50
C PHE A 193 -13.78 6.06 -4.05
N ILE A 194 -13.00 6.93 -3.41
CA ILE A 194 -13.26 7.47 -2.08
C ILE A 194 -12.97 8.98 -2.05
N ILE A 195 -13.71 9.70 -1.21
CA ILE A 195 -13.39 11.08 -0.84
C ILE A 195 -12.95 11.12 0.62
N PHE A 196 -11.78 11.67 0.86
CA PHE A 196 -11.34 12.03 2.20
C PHE A 196 -11.83 13.43 2.51
N THR A 197 -12.69 13.56 3.52
CA THR A 197 -13.29 14.85 3.90
C THR A 197 -13.85 14.81 5.32
N ARG A 198 -13.86 15.95 5.97
CA ARG A 198 -14.59 16.15 7.24
C ARG A 198 -16.03 16.61 7.01
N SER A 199 -16.35 17.08 5.82
CA SER A 199 -17.68 17.60 5.46
C SER A 199 -18.70 16.48 5.28
N THR A 200 -19.67 16.39 6.18
CA THR A 200 -20.78 15.44 6.07
C THR A 200 -21.63 15.73 4.82
N LYS A 201 -21.81 17.01 4.46
CA LYS A 201 -22.52 17.41 3.23
C LYS A 201 -21.82 16.88 1.97
N MET A 202 -20.49 16.93 1.93
CA MET A 202 -19.71 16.39 0.82
C MET A 202 -19.86 14.87 0.72
N ILE A 203 -19.80 14.14 1.82
CA ILE A 203 -20.02 12.70 1.87
C ILE A 203 -21.40 12.35 1.30
N GLN A 204 -22.47 13.02 1.75
CA GLN A 204 -23.83 12.77 1.25
C GLN A 204 -23.96 13.01 -0.25
N LYS A 205 -23.32 14.08 -0.78
CA LYS A 205 -23.32 14.33 -2.24
C LYS A 205 -22.68 13.21 -3.03
N PHE A 206 -21.51 12.69 -2.59
CA PHE A 206 -20.86 11.58 -3.27
C PHE A 206 -21.53 10.24 -3.07
N GLN A 207 -22.29 10.03 -1.98
CA GLN A 207 -23.09 8.83 -1.80
C GLN A 207 -24.21 8.69 -2.84
N ASN A 208 -24.79 9.84 -3.25
CA ASN A 208 -25.93 9.89 -4.16
C ASN A 208 -25.53 10.15 -5.62
N ASP A 209 -24.23 10.36 -5.89
CA ASP A 209 -23.71 10.65 -7.22
C ASP A 209 -22.65 9.63 -7.62
N GLN A 210 -22.60 9.32 -8.90
CA GLN A 210 -21.60 8.43 -9.48
C GLN A 210 -20.62 9.20 -10.35
N ILE A 211 -19.37 8.79 -10.31
CA ILE A 211 -18.40 9.23 -11.31
C ILE A 211 -18.58 8.33 -12.52
N VAL A 212 -19.13 8.88 -13.58
CA VAL A 212 -19.33 8.16 -14.85
C VAL A 212 -18.29 8.62 -15.85
N LEU A 213 -17.59 7.66 -16.44
CA LEU A 213 -16.66 7.87 -17.53
C LEU A 213 -16.99 6.85 -18.63
N ASP A 214 -17.64 7.30 -19.70
CA ASP A 214 -18.17 6.46 -20.76
C ASP A 214 -19.00 5.30 -20.17
N ASN A 215 -18.54 4.05 -20.28
CA ASN A 215 -19.22 2.86 -19.76
C ASN A 215 -18.76 2.44 -18.34
N ILE A 216 -17.83 3.20 -17.71
CA ILE A 216 -17.31 2.91 -16.37
C ILE A 216 -18.05 3.78 -15.37
N SER A 217 -18.79 3.17 -14.46
CA SER A 217 -19.45 3.84 -13.35
C SER A 217 -18.73 3.53 -12.05
N LEU A 218 -18.03 4.54 -11.51
CA LEU A 218 -17.35 4.43 -10.23
C LEU A 218 -18.29 4.79 -9.10
N THR A 219 -18.61 3.83 -8.25
CA THR A 219 -19.40 4.06 -7.05
C THR A 219 -18.49 4.53 -5.90
N TRP A 220 -19.00 5.50 -5.15
CA TRP A 220 -18.34 5.95 -3.93
C TRP A 220 -18.27 4.82 -2.89
N LYS A 221 -17.14 4.74 -2.19
CA LYS A 221 -16.92 3.81 -1.07
C LYS A 221 -16.68 4.58 0.22
N SER A 222 -17.23 4.11 1.33
CA SER A 222 -16.96 4.66 2.67
C SER A 222 -15.57 4.31 3.19
N HIS A 223 -14.99 3.25 2.65
CA HIS A 223 -13.62 2.82 2.90
C HIS A 223 -13.10 2.02 1.70
N VAL A 224 -11.82 2.16 1.43
CA VAL A 224 -11.11 1.42 0.37
C VAL A 224 -9.91 0.70 0.96
N ARG A 225 -9.50 -0.38 0.31
CA ARG A 225 -8.27 -1.10 0.69
C ARG A 225 -7.15 -0.75 -0.27
N TYR A 226 -6.11 -0.11 0.24
CA TYR A 226 -4.92 0.21 -0.55
C TYR A 226 -3.67 -0.37 0.12
N LEU A 227 -2.89 -1.15 -0.63
CA LEU A 227 -1.66 -1.81 -0.17
C LEU A 227 -1.78 -2.47 1.22
N GLY A 228 -2.92 -3.14 1.47
CA GLY A 228 -3.17 -3.86 2.72
C GLY A 228 -3.75 -3.05 3.87
N VAL A 229 -3.91 -1.73 3.74
CA VAL A 229 -4.53 -0.84 4.74
C VAL A 229 -5.91 -0.41 4.28
N TYR A 230 -6.90 -0.44 5.18
CA TYR A 230 -8.22 0.13 4.95
C TYR A 230 -8.24 1.60 5.33
N LEU A 231 -8.49 2.46 4.35
CA LEU A 231 -8.59 3.91 4.50
C LEU A 231 -10.07 4.29 4.50
N ASP A 232 -10.52 4.97 5.54
CA ASP A 232 -11.89 5.51 5.63
C ASP A 232 -11.93 7.01 5.37
N THR A 233 -13.09 7.54 4.99
CA THR A 233 -13.30 8.95 4.57
C THR A 233 -12.77 10.00 5.56
N LYS A 234 -12.68 9.67 6.84
CA LYS A 234 -12.22 10.57 7.91
C LYS A 234 -10.88 10.18 8.51
N LEU A 235 -10.22 9.16 7.96
CA LEU A 235 -8.96 8.57 8.45
C LEU A 235 -9.00 8.22 9.95
N LEU A 236 -10.11 7.65 10.41
CA LEU A 236 -10.27 7.20 11.80
C LEU A 236 -9.66 5.82 12.05
N PHE A 237 -9.42 5.04 10.99
CA PHE A 237 -8.85 3.70 11.02
C PHE A 237 -9.60 2.66 11.87
N LYS A 238 -10.86 2.96 12.27
CA LYS A 238 -11.67 2.04 13.09
C LYS A 238 -11.89 0.71 12.38
N HIS A 239 -12.24 0.75 11.08
CA HIS A 239 -12.45 -0.45 10.28
C HIS A 239 -11.15 -1.24 10.11
N HIS A 240 -10.06 -0.58 9.74
CA HIS A 240 -8.73 -1.21 9.61
C HIS A 240 -8.31 -1.95 10.87
N ILE A 241 -8.35 -1.28 12.03
CA ILE A 241 -7.96 -1.87 13.31
C ILE A 241 -8.83 -3.09 13.67
N ASN A 242 -10.14 -3.04 13.42
CA ASN A 242 -11.02 -4.18 13.66
C ASN A 242 -10.68 -5.38 12.76
N VAL A 243 -10.41 -5.16 11.46
CA VAL A 243 -10.01 -6.20 10.51
C VAL A 243 -8.68 -6.84 10.92
N VAL A 244 -7.69 -6.01 11.25
CA VAL A 244 -6.36 -6.46 11.68
C VAL A 244 -6.45 -7.28 12.98
N LEU A 245 -7.24 -6.82 13.95
CA LEU A 245 -7.50 -7.56 15.19
C LEU A 245 -8.22 -8.88 14.94
N SER A 246 -9.22 -8.90 14.05
CA SER A 246 -9.92 -10.14 13.68
C SER A 246 -8.94 -11.16 13.09
N LYS A 247 -8.09 -10.72 12.17
CA LYS A 247 -7.04 -11.57 11.58
C LYS A 247 -6.04 -12.07 12.62
N ALA A 248 -5.56 -11.19 13.51
CA ALA A 248 -4.61 -11.57 14.56
C ALA A 248 -5.22 -12.56 15.55
N LYS A 249 -6.49 -12.35 15.96
CA LYS A 249 -7.24 -13.28 16.81
C LYS A 249 -7.46 -14.62 16.14
N SER A 250 -7.87 -14.65 14.88
CA SER A 250 -8.06 -15.90 14.13
C SER A 250 -6.79 -16.75 14.12
N ILE A 251 -5.62 -16.13 13.93
CA ILE A 251 -4.33 -16.84 13.95
C ILE A 251 -3.95 -17.28 15.37
N ALA A 252 -4.12 -16.41 16.37
CA ALA A 252 -3.74 -16.71 17.75
C ALA A 252 -4.61 -17.81 18.39
N TYR A 253 -5.91 -17.80 18.07
CA TYR A 253 -6.90 -18.67 18.73
C TYR A 253 -7.40 -19.84 17.87
N SER A 254 -6.82 -20.06 16.70
CA SER A 254 -7.09 -21.24 15.88
C SER A 254 -5.79 -22.01 15.59
N PRO A 255 -4.97 -21.68 14.56
CA PRO A 255 -3.80 -22.50 14.26
C PRO A 255 -2.71 -22.47 15.34
N LEU A 256 -2.54 -21.34 16.06
CA LEU A 256 -1.51 -21.23 17.10
C LEU A 256 -2.02 -21.51 18.52
N TYR A 257 -3.32 -21.78 18.70
CA TYR A 257 -3.89 -21.94 20.04
C TYR A 257 -3.25 -23.10 20.82
N SER A 258 -3.04 -24.25 20.18
CA SER A 258 -2.40 -25.40 20.80
C SER A 258 -1.01 -25.11 21.35
N LEU A 259 -0.28 -24.21 20.70
CA LEU A 259 1.06 -23.78 21.12
C LEU A 259 1.00 -22.68 22.18
N LEU A 260 0.07 -21.73 22.05
CA LEU A 260 0.00 -20.51 22.89
C LEU A 260 -0.87 -20.69 24.14
N LYS A 261 -1.65 -21.76 24.24
CA LYS A 261 -2.46 -22.02 25.44
C LYS A 261 -1.58 -22.20 26.69
N ARG A 262 -2.16 -21.91 27.86
CA ARG A 262 -1.47 -21.99 29.16
C ARG A 262 -0.74 -23.31 29.37
N ASN A 263 -1.45 -24.42 29.21
CA ASN A 263 -0.96 -25.78 29.49
C ASN A 263 -0.39 -26.49 28.24
N SER A 264 0.25 -25.75 27.33
CA SER A 264 1.00 -26.39 26.24
C SER A 264 2.40 -26.78 26.74
N GLY A 265 2.99 -27.83 26.19
CA GLY A 265 4.37 -28.23 26.48
C GLY A 265 5.44 -27.26 25.96
N VAL A 266 5.04 -26.14 25.39
CA VAL A 266 5.95 -25.12 24.82
C VAL A 266 6.39 -24.15 25.93
N SER A 267 7.70 -23.87 26.03
CA SER A 267 8.24 -22.90 26.97
C SER A 267 7.69 -21.49 26.76
N ILE A 268 7.60 -20.69 27.83
CA ILE A 268 7.13 -19.30 27.77
C ILE A 268 7.95 -18.49 26.76
N ASP A 269 9.28 -18.61 26.77
CA ASP A 269 10.15 -17.90 25.82
C ASP A 269 9.82 -18.25 24.37
N SER A 270 9.56 -19.52 24.08
CA SER A 270 9.15 -19.93 22.71
C SER A 270 7.80 -19.37 22.31
N LYS A 271 6.81 -19.35 23.24
CA LYS A 271 5.51 -18.71 23.00
C LYS A 271 5.65 -17.21 22.72
N ILE A 272 6.49 -16.52 23.48
CA ILE A 272 6.77 -15.08 23.25
C ILE A 272 7.46 -14.87 21.90
N ARG A 273 8.38 -15.74 21.49
CA ARG A 273 8.99 -15.68 20.15
C ARG A 273 7.95 -15.87 19.04
N ILE A 274 7.03 -16.84 19.19
CA ILE A 274 5.92 -17.04 18.23
C ILE A 274 5.05 -15.79 18.14
N TYR A 275 4.66 -15.20 19.28
CA TYR A 275 3.93 -13.94 19.31
C TYR A 275 4.67 -12.82 18.54
N LYS A 276 5.96 -12.62 18.87
CA LYS A 276 6.79 -11.57 18.27
C LYS A 276 7.02 -11.77 16.76
N ALA A 277 7.11 -13.02 16.31
CA ALA A 277 7.41 -13.36 14.92
C ALA A 277 6.15 -13.39 14.02
N ILE A 278 5.00 -13.83 14.54
CA ILE A 278 3.81 -14.09 13.72
C ILE A 278 2.69 -13.09 14.01
N ILE A 279 2.32 -12.89 15.26
CA ILE A 279 1.12 -12.13 15.62
C ILE A 279 1.39 -10.62 15.66
N ARG A 280 2.48 -10.21 16.33
CA ARG A 280 2.82 -8.79 16.47
C ARG A 280 3.02 -8.08 15.12
N PRO A 281 3.68 -8.67 14.11
CA PRO A 281 3.79 -8.05 12.78
C PRO A 281 2.45 -7.78 12.11
N ILE A 282 1.44 -8.62 12.34
CA ILE A 282 0.09 -8.42 11.78
C ILE A 282 -0.54 -7.14 12.32
N ILE A 283 -0.49 -6.94 13.65
CA ILE A 283 -1.08 -5.76 14.29
C ILE A 283 -0.22 -4.50 14.15
N ALA A 284 1.07 -4.64 13.82
CA ALA A 284 2.01 -3.54 13.65
C ALA A 284 2.22 -3.13 12.17
N TYR A 285 1.67 -3.90 11.21
CA TYR A 285 1.83 -3.55 9.79
C TYR A 285 1.35 -2.15 9.51
N ALA A 286 2.20 -1.35 8.86
CA ALA A 286 1.92 0.04 8.49
C ALA A 286 1.49 0.95 9.68
N CYS A 287 1.92 0.64 10.91
CA CYS A 287 1.57 1.43 12.10
C CYS A 287 1.91 2.94 12.01
N PRO A 288 2.93 3.40 11.27
CA PRO A 288 3.16 4.84 11.09
C PRO A 288 1.94 5.59 10.55
N ILE A 289 1.08 4.91 9.79
CA ILE A 289 -0.11 5.53 9.17
C ILE A 289 -1.21 5.82 10.22
N PHE A 290 -1.39 4.95 11.20
CA PHE A 290 -2.49 5.03 12.15
C PHE A 290 -2.06 5.19 13.62
N ILE A 291 -0.79 5.46 13.89
CA ILE A 291 -0.26 5.63 15.26
C ILE A 291 -1.01 6.72 16.04
N ASN A 292 -1.43 7.78 15.35
CA ASN A 292 -2.16 8.91 15.89
C ASN A 292 -3.69 8.81 15.73
N CYS A 293 -4.22 7.63 15.40
CA CYS A 293 -5.67 7.42 15.40
C CYS A 293 -6.29 7.64 16.79
N ALA A 294 -7.62 7.62 16.88
CA ALA A 294 -8.30 7.81 18.17
C ALA A 294 -7.76 6.86 19.24
N LYS A 295 -7.46 7.37 20.44
CA LYS A 295 -6.92 6.60 21.59
C LYS A 295 -7.75 5.33 21.86
N THR A 296 -9.09 5.44 21.75
CA THR A 296 -10.02 4.30 21.91
C THR A 296 -9.83 3.20 20.88
N ASN A 297 -9.51 3.54 19.63
CA ASN A 297 -9.22 2.55 18.58
C ASN A 297 -7.86 1.91 18.82
N PHE A 298 -6.83 2.69 19.11
CA PHE A 298 -5.48 2.18 19.38
C PHE A 298 -5.46 1.26 20.62
N LYS A 299 -6.18 1.63 21.68
CA LYS A 299 -6.29 0.83 22.91
C LYS A 299 -6.78 -0.61 22.68
N LYS A 300 -7.53 -0.86 21.60
CA LYS A 300 -7.96 -2.24 21.26
C LYS A 300 -6.76 -3.15 20.93
N LEU A 301 -5.72 -2.59 20.26
CA LEU A 301 -4.50 -3.33 19.95
C LEU A 301 -3.69 -3.63 21.22
N GLU A 302 -3.57 -2.63 22.10
CA GLU A 302 -2.91 -2.79 23.41
C GLU A 302 -3.61 -3.85 24.27
N THR A 303 -4.95 -3.78 24.35
CA THR A 303 -5.76 -4.75 25.10
C THR A 303 -5.60 -6.15 24.55
N PHE A 304 -5.53 -6.30 23.22
CA PHE A 304 -5.30 -7.61 22.61
C PHE A 304 -3.92 -8.17 22.96
N GLN A 305 -2.86 -7.35 22.86
CA GLN A 305 -1.51 -7.76 23.29
C GLN A 305 -1.51 -8.20 24.76
N ASN A 306 -2.07 -7.38 25.64
CA ASN A 306 -2.07 -7.66 27.09
C ASN A 306 -2.80 -8.96 27.42
N LYS A 307 -3.96 -9.22 26.77
CA LYS A 307 -4.70 -10.47 26.96
C LYS A 307 -3.90 -11.69 26.49
N LEU A 308 -3.24 -11.59 25.34
CA LEU A 308 -2.46 -12.69 24.81
C LEU A 308 -1.20 -12.96 25.63
N LEU A 309 -0.51 -11.92 26.11
CA LEU A 309 0.64 -12.08 26.99
C LEU A 309 0.23 -12.72 28.34
N ARG A 310 -0.88 -12.32 28.95
CA ARG A 310 -1.42 -12.98 30.16
C ARG A 310 -1.68 -14.47 29.93
N GLN A 311 -2.31 -14.83 28.81
CA GLN A 311 -2.53 -16.22 28.42
C GLN A 311 -1.22 -17.00 28.30
N ILE A 312 -0.20 -16.42 27.64
CA ILE A 312 1.13 -17.03 27.46
C ILE A 312 1.84 -17.26 28.78
N LEU A 313 1.79 -16.27 29.69
CA LEU A 313 2.40 -16.33 31.03
C LEU A 313 1.61 -17.21 32.01
N GLY A 314 0.39 -17.64 31.64
CA GLY A 314 -0.45 -18.44 32.49
C GLY A 314 -1.16 -17.69 33.63
N ILE A 315 -1.18 -16.34 33.53
CA ILE A 315 -1.86 -15.48 34.50
C ILE A 315 -3.38 -15.68 34.37
N LYS A 316 -4.06 -15.94 35.49
CA LYS A 316 -5.50 -16.13 35.53
C LYS A 316 -6.23 -14.76 35.48
N TRP A 317 -7.52 -14.79 35.18
CA TRP A 317 -8.34 -13.58 35.10
C TRP A 317 -8.54 -12.92 36.47
N ASP A 318 -8.49 -13.70 37.57
CA ASP A 318 -8.60 -13.31 38.96
C ASP A 318 -7.25 -12.91 39.61
N ASP A 319 -6.13 -13.13 38.92
CA ASP A 319 -4.83 -12.64 39.36
C ASP A 319 -4.71 -11.12 39.10
N PHE A 320 -4.60 -10.33 40.19
CA PHE A 320 -4.45 -8.86 40.13
C PHE A 320 -3.02 -8.46 39.75
N VAL A 321 -2.58 -8.85 38.54
CA VAL A 321 -1.27 -8.49 38.00
C VAL A 321 -1.38 -7.26 37.13
N SER A 322 -0.58 -6.22 37.40
CA SER A 322 -0.54 -5.00 36.57
C SER A 322 -0.01 -5.29 35.15
N ASN A 323 -0.37 -4.45 34.17
CA ASN A 323 0.15 -4.59 32.81
C ASN A 323 1.68 -4.42 32.77
N ASP A 324 2.26 -3.57 33.60
CA ASP A 324 3.70 -3.34 33.65
C ASP A 324 4.46 -4.61 34.09
N LYS A 325 3.94 -5.33 35.09
CA LYS A 325 4.48 -6.63 35.47
C LYS A 325 4.40 -7.65 34.34
N VAL A 326 3.24 -7.71 33.64
CA VAL A 326 3.06 -8.60 32.48
C VAL A 326 4.08 -8.29 31.38
N HIS A 327 4.31 -7.02 31.09
CA HIS A 327 5.29 -6.61 30.08
C HIS A 327 6.75 -6.88 30.49
N ALA A 328 7.08 -6.66 31.76
CA ALA A 328 8.39 -6.97 32.32
C ALA A 328 8.70 -8.47 32.26
N GLU A 329 7.78 -9.32 32.73
CA GLU A 329 7.94 -10.78 32.72
C GLU A 329 7.99 -11.36 31.30
N ALA A 330 7.13 -10.84 30.39
CA ALA A 330 7.17 -11.21 28.97
C ALA A 330 8.37 -10.64 28.21
N LYS A 331 9.20 -9.81 28.82
CA LYS A 331 10.28 -9.06 28.15
C LYS A 331 9.80 -8.44 26.81
N THR A 332 8.63 -7.84 26.88
CA THR A 332 7.92 -7.33 25.70
C THR A 332 7.30 -5.97 26.02
N PRO A 333 7.71 -4.87 25.35
CA PRO A 333 7.21 -3.56 25.67
C PRO A 333 5.70 -3.43 25.39
N PRO A 334 5.00 -2.46 25.98
CA PRO A 334 3.66 -2.05 25.58
C PRO A 334 3.56 -1.83 24.08
N PHE A 335 2.42 -2.19 23.46
CA PHE A 335 2.28 -2.12 22.00
C PHE A 335 2.48 -0.70 21.48
N ARG A 336 2.03 0.34 22.20
CA ARG A 336 2.20 1.73 21.81
C ARG A 336 3.68 2.14 21.75
N GLU A 337 4.45 1.76 22.75
CA GLU A 337 5.90 2.03 22.77
C GLU A 337 6.61 1.36 21.59
N PHE A 338 6.28 0.09 21.35
CA PHE A 338 6.82 -0.64 20.20
C PHE A 338 6.45 0.02 18.87
N ALA A 339 5.17 0.42 18.70
CA ALA A 339 4.68 1.07 17.49
C ALA A 339 5.32 2.46 17.29
N LEU A 340 5.52 3.24 18.36
CA LEU A 340 6.24 4.53 18.31
C LEU A 340 7.69 4.33 17.89
N LYS A 341 8.38 3.33 18.44
CA LYS A 341 9.75 3.01 18.04
C LYS A 341 9.87 2.65 16.56
N LEU A 342 8.90 1.87 16.04
CA LEU A 342 8.84 1.54 14.61
C LEU A 342 8.57 2.80 13.77
N THR A 343 7.65 3.64 14.21
CA THR A 343 7.28 4.89 13.52
C THR A 343 8.47 5.86 13.46
N ASN A 344 9.18 6.05 14.56
CA ASN A 344 10.36 6.92 14.58
C ASN A 344 11.45 6.41 13.64
N ARG A 345 11.76 5.10 13.68
CA ARG A 345 12.73 4.50 12.75
C ARG A 345 12.31 4.66 11.30
N PHE A 346 11.01 4.52 11.03
CA PHE A 346 10.46 4.70 9.69
C PHE A 346 10.71 6.13 9.19
N TYR A 347 10.35 7.18 9.96
CA TYR A 347 10.57 8.57 9.55
C TYR A 347 12.06 8.91 9.44
N THR A 348 12.91 8.44 10.34
CA THR A 348 14.37 8.61 10.21
C THR A 348 14.88 8.00 8.89
N SER A 349 14.34 6.86 8.46
CA SER A 349 14.70 6.27 7.17
C SER A 349 14.18 7.04 5.97
N CYS A 350 13.09 7.79 6.13
CA CYS A 350 12.56 8.68 5.08
C CYS A 350 13.41 9.94 4.92
N ASP A 351 13.88 10.54 6.02
CA ASP A 351 14.61 11.82 6.00
C ASP A 351 15.89 11.75 5.14
N SER A 352 16.56 10.59 5.07
CA SER A 352 17.78 10.36 4.27
C SER A 352 17.51 9.81 2.86
N HIS A 353 16.27 9.76 2.41
CA HIS A 353 15.91 9.11 1.15
C HIS A 353 16.14 10.04 -0.06
N THR A 354 16.66 9.48 -1.17
CA THR A 354 16.97 10.24 -2.40
C THR A 354 15.72 10.68 -3.19
N ASN A 355 14.58 10.02 -2.98
CA ASN A 355 13.31 10.40 -3.58
C ASN A 355 12.62 11.45 -2.71
N ASP A 356 12.43 12.66 -3.25
CA ASP A 356 11.80 13.79 -2.57
C ASP A 356 10.35 13.50 -2.13
N LEU A 357 9.62 12.64 -2.83
CA LEU A 357 8.29 12.18 -2.41
C LEU A 357 8.32 11.35 -1.11
N ILE A 358 9.50 10.85 -0.73
CA ILE A 358 9.69 10.09 0.52
C ILE A 358 10.38 10.96 1.56
N SER A 359 11.43 11.72 1.20
CA SER A 359 12.15 12.56 2.16
C SER A 359 11.28 13.68 2.75
N ASN A 360 10.26 14.12 2.02
CA ASN A 360 9.30 15.12 2.50
C ASN A 360 8.21 14.56 3.42
N LEU A 361 8.13 13.22 3.62
CA LEU A 361 7.14 12.63 4.53
C LEU A 361 7.38 13.08 5.97
N GLY A 362 6.33 13.55 6.62
CA GLY A 362 6.39 14.02 8.01
C GLY A 362 7.06 15.38 8.20
N GLN A 363 7.37 16.10 7.12
CA GLN A 363 7.84 17.49 7.19
C GLN A 363 6.64 18.43 7.15
N TYR A 364 6.14 18.81 8.34
CA TYR A 364 4.99 19.70 8.46
C TYR A 364 5.43 21.08 8.93
N ASN A 365 4.89 22.15 8.32
CA ASN A 365 4.96 23.48 8.89
C ASN A 365 3.87 23.63 9.95
N TYR A 366 4.21 23.37 11.22
CA TYR A 366 3.27 23.42 12.32
C TYR A 366 2.75 24.83 12.60
N ASP A 367 3.50 25.88 12.28
CA ASP A 367 3.12 27.28 12.51
C ASP A 367 1.97 27.71 11.60
N SER A 368 1.86 27.12 10.42
CA SER A 368 0.76 27.39 9.48
C SER A 368 -0.54 26.63 9.79
N LEU A 369 -0.53 25.76 10.80
CA LEU A 369 -1.67 24.91 11.13
C LEU A 369 -2.48 25.50 12.29
N ASP A 370 -3.78 25.70 12.10
CA ASP A 370 -4.70 26.11 13.17
C ASP A 370 -4.80 25.01 14.24
N PHE A 371 -4.34 25.30 15.46
CA PHE A 371 -4.26 24.34 16.56
C PHE A 371 -5.62 23.77 16.99
N HIS A 372 -6.69 24.56 16.89
CA HIS A 372 -8.03 24.15 17.32
C HIS A 372 -8.74 23.22 16.33
N LEU A 373 -8.33 23.24 15.05
CA LEU A 373 -8.92 22.46 13.98
C LEU A 373 -8.05 21.29 13.50
N LYS A 374 -6.89 21.05 14.12
CA LYS A 374 -5.90 20.07 13.65
C LYS A 374 -6.48 18.67 13.57
N HIS A 375 -6.47 18.13 12.36
CA HIS A 375 -6.56 16.69 12.16
C HIS A 375 -5.24 16.05 12.63
N ARG A 376 -5.31 14.79 13.07
CA ARG A 376 -4.13 14.08 13.56
C ARG A 376 -3.19 13.76 12.41
N LEU A 377 -2.05 14.41 12.39
CA LEU A 377 -0.99 14.11 11.44
C LEU A 377 -0.35 12.75 11.77
N PRO A 378 0.04 11.96 10.75
CA PRO A 378 0.64 10.65 10.98
C PRO A 378 1.95 10.68 11.78
N LYS A 379 2.86 11.63 11.50
CA LYS A 379 4.10 11.77 12.28
C LYS A 379 3.78 12.28 13.69
N PRO A 380 4.17 11.55 14.75
CA PRO A 380 4.03 12.06 16.10
C PRO A 380 4.82 13.36 16.25
N SER A 381 4.21 14.37 16.88
CA SER A 381 4.98 15.52 17.38
C SER A 381 6.05 14.99 18.36
N VAL A 382 7.28 15.41 18.19
CA VAL A 382 8.33 15.16 19.20
C VAL A 382 7.84 15.81 20.48
N MET A 383 7.51 15.00 21.48
CA MET A 383 7.28 15.47 22.86
C MET A 383 8.63 15.66 23.52
#